data_34f93563158c4644ec35b3335efa92fb
#
_entry.id   34f93563158c4644ec35b3335efa92fb
#
_cell.length_a   1.000
_cell.length_b   1.000
_cell.length_c   1.000
_cell.angle_alpha   90.00
_cell.angle_beta   90.00
_cell.angle_gamma   90.00
#
_symmetry.space_group_name_H-M   'P 1'
#
loop_
_entity.id
_entity.type
_entity.pdbx_description
1 polymer ?
#
loop_
_entity_poly.entity_id
_entity_poly.type
_entity_poly.pdbx_seq_one_letter_code
_entity_poly.pdbx_strand_id
1 'polypeptide(L)'
;PTILSRCQRFDLRRIPDALIVDQLKKIAHQEGVEIEFEALQAIARGADGGMRDAQSTLDQLISFCGESVAESDVLSMFGLTSRDQILSLSRAMVAQDKPSILQTLDDLIGQGKELNRLMADLQDHFRHLLLHKVSSSSTQLEGLSESARKMLQSQGSSLTETQILRLLEGLNQTEYRLKEASAKRIAVEVGLIRAAESLSHRGLDDILQALKKLKHDPSSTDRPPKDPLPVAEPPQKGSPEALPSSTP
;
A
#
# COMPACT_ATOMS: atom_id res chain seq x y z
N PRO A 1 5.47 27.43 28.37
CA PRO A 1 4.19 27.97 28.93
C PRO A 1 4.19 29.48 29.00
N THR A 2 5.26 30.11 29.48
CA THR A 2 5.35 31.55 29.75
C THR A 2 5.34 32.47 28.50
N ILE A 3 5.79 32.00 27.34
CA ILE A 3 5.77 32.76 26.08
C ILE A 3 4.36 32.73 25.47
N LEU A 4 3.68 31.58 25.45
CA LEU A 4 2.34 31.46 24.89
C LEU A 4 1.28 32.30 25.63
N SER A 5 1.46 32.53 26.92
CA SER A 5 0.55 33.37 27.71
C SER A 5 0.71 34.89 27.48
N ARG A 6 1.77 35.30 26.76
CA ARG A 6 2.10 36.75 26.53
C ARG A 6 2.19 37.10 25.04
N CYS A 7 1.94 36.14 24.14
CA CYS A 7 1.96 36.34 22.70
C CYS A 7 0.63 35.91 22.09
N GLN A 8 0.23 36.62 21.06
CA GLN A 8 -0.88 36.20 20.22
C GLN A 8 -0.40 35.07 19.31
N ARG A 9 -1.13 33.94 19.30
CA ARG A 9 -0.84 32.81 18.44
C ARG A 9 -1.64 32.92 17.15
N PHE A 10 -0.94 32.77 16.02
CA PHE A 10 -1.55 32.66 14.69
C PHE A 10 -1.24 31.28 14.17
N ASP A 11 -2.28 30.47 13.95
CA ASP A 11 -2.14 29.13 13.34
C ASP A 11 -2.27 29.26 11.82
N LEU A 12 -1.15 29.07 11.13
CA LEU A 12 -1.10 29.07 9.67
C LEU A 12 -1.44 27.66 9.14
N ARG A 13 -2.31 27.61 8.14
CA ARG A 13 -2.68 26.36 7.47
C ARG A 13 -1.72 26.08 6.32
N ARG A 14 -1.53 24.80 6.01
CA ARG A 14 -0.82 24.36 4.80
C ARG A 14 -1.54 24.87 3.57
N ILE A 15 -0.78 25.31 2.58
CA ILE A 15 -1.32 25.79 1.31
C ILE A 15 -1.66 24.55 0.46
N PRO A 16 -2.87 24.49 -0.12
CA PRO A 16 -3.23 23.40 -1.05
C PRO A 16 -2.29 23.35 -2.26
N ASP A 17 -1.93 22.14 -2.70
CA ASP A 17 -1.01 21.91 -3.81
C ASP A 17 -1.43 22.66 -5.10
N ALA A 18 -2.73 22.71 -5.39
CA ALA A 18 -3.25 23.43 -6.55
C ALA A 18 -2.86 24.92 -6.55
N LEU A 19 -2.93 25.59 -5.38
CA LEU A 19 -2.54 27.00 -5.25
C LEU A 19 -1.02 27.17 -5.37
N ILE A 20 -0.23 26.21 -4.87
CA ILE A 20 1.23 26.21 -5.05
C ILE A 20 1.56 26.08 -6.52
N VAL A 21 0.98 25.11 -7.23
CA VAL A 21 1.18 24.89 -8.67
C VAL A 21 0.83 26.16 -9.47
N ASP A 22 -0.31 26.80 -9.20
CA ASP A 22 -0.72 28.02 -9.87
C ASP A 22 0.26 29.17 -9.67
N GLN A 23 0.83 29.29 -8.46
CA GLN A 23 1.82 30.32 -8.17
C GLN A 23 3.17 30.02 -8.81
N LEU A 24 3.64 28.78 -8.75
CA LEU A 24 4.89 28.36 -9.42
C LEU A 24 4.81 28.55 -10.92
N LYS A 25 3.67 28.24 -11.55
CA LYS A 25 3.45 28.45 -12.97
C LYS A 25 3.58 29.93 -13.37
N LYS A 26 3.06 30.86 -12.52
CA LYS A 26 3.21 32.29 -12.76
C LYS A 26 4.66 32.74 -12.67
N ILE A 27 5.41 32.24 -11.66
CA ILE A 27 6.83 32.56 -11.48
C ILE A 27 7.65 32.02 -12.67
N ALA A 28 7.45 30.77 -13.05
CA ALA A 28 8.14 30.17 -14.20
C ALA A 28 7.94 30.98 -15.49
N HIS A 29 6.68 31.41 -15.73
CA HIS A 29 6.38 32.25 -16.89
C HIS A 29 7.09 33.65 -16.82
N GLN A 30 7.21 34.24 -15.61
CA GLN A 30 7.91 35.50 -15.42
C GLN A 30 9.42 35.38 -15.63
N GLU A 31 10.00 34.26 -15.23
CA GLU A 31 11.42 33.92 -15.42
C GLU A 31 11.73 33.38 -16.84
N GLY A 32 10.72 33.19 -17.67
CA GLY A 32 10.88 32.69 -19.05
C GLY A 32 11.28 31.21 -19.14
N VAL A 33 10.95 30.42 -18.12
CA VAL A 33 11.30 29.00 -18.02
C VAL A 33 10.11 28.12 -18.42
N GLU A 34 10.37 27.13 -19.28
CA GLU A 34 9.38 26.11 -19.62
C GLU A 34 9.41 24.98 -18.58
N ILE A 35 8.28 24.75 -17.91
CA ILE A 35 8.15 23.71 -16.89
C ILE A 35 6.96 22.81 -17.22
N GLU A 36 7.21 21.51 -17.18
CA GLU A 36 6.13 20.51 -17.30
C GLU A 36 5.15 20.62 -16.14
N PHE A 37 3.86 20.38 -16.42
CA PHE A 37 2.83 20.44 -15.39
C PHE A 37 3.05 19.42 -14.28
N GLU A 38 3.53 18.23 -14.64
CA GLU A 38 3.92 17.15 -13.73
C GLU A 38 5.09 17.55 -12.83
N ALA A 39 6.05 18.31 -13.34
CA ALA A 39 7.15 18.89 -12.56
C ALA A 39 6.64 19.87 -11.51
N LEU A 40 5.73 20.79 -11.87
CA LEU A 40 5.10 21.71 -10.93
C LEU A 40 4.35 20.98 -9.82
N GLN A 41 3.63 19.90 -10.16
CA GLN A 41 2.95 19.05 -9.18
C GLN A 41 3.94 18.31 -8.27
N ALA A 42 5.07 17.85 -8.80
CA ALA A 42 6.10 17.20 -7.99
C ALA A 42 6.74 18.18 -6.99
N ILE A 43 7.02 19.44 -7.40
CA ILE A 43 7.50 20.48 -6.52
C ILE A 43 6.49 20.78 -5.39
N ALA A 44 5.20 20.94 -5.74
CA ALA A 44 4.14 21.24 -4.76
C ALA A 44 4.03 20.12 -3.70
N ARG A 45 4.04 18.84 -4.15
CA ARG A 45 4.06 17.67 -3.25
C ARG A 45 5.32 17.64 -2.36
N GLY A 46 6.48 17.97 -2.92
CA GLY A 46 7.75 18.02 -2.19
C GLY A 46 7.75 19.09 -1.09
N ALA A 47 7.11 20.22 -1.34
CA ALA A 47 7.04 21.36 -0.44
C ALA A 47 6.03 21.22 0.72
N ASP A 48 5.18 20.19 0.72
CA ASP A 48 4.25 19.83 1.81
C ASP A 48 3.44 21.03 2.34
N GLY A 49 2.93 21.87 1.43
CA GLY A 49 2.14 23.06 1.76
C GLY A 49 2.95 24.31 2.12
N GLY A 50 4.27 24.29 1.97
CA GLY A 50 5.18 25.42 2.21
C GLY A 50 5.47 26.20 0.92
N MET A 51 4.89 27.39 0.72
CA MET A 51 5.14 28.19 -0.49
C MET A 51 6.62 28.59 -0.64
N ARG A 52 7.28 28.93 0.47
CA ARG A 52 8.69 29.30 0.45
C ARG A 52 9.58 28.16 -0.01
N ASP A 53 9.29 26.93 0.50
CA ASP A 53 10.07 25.75 0.12
C ASP A 53 9.85 25.41 -1.35
N ALA A 54 8.61 25.53 -1.84
CA ALA A 54 8.28 25.33 -3.25
C ALA A 54 9.03 26.32 -4.18
N GLN A 55 9.05 27.62 -3.81
CA GLN A 55 9.77 28.64 -4.58
C GLN A 55 11.29 28.42 -4.55
N SER A 56 11.86 28.14 -3.38
CA SER A 56 13.29 27.87 -3.24
C SER A 56 13.72 26.65 -4.09
N THR A 57 12.86 25.65 -4.16
CA THR A 57 13.07 24.48 -5.01
C THR A 57 13.00 24.84 -6.49
N LEU A 58 12.03 25.64 -6.88
CA LEU A 58 11.93 26.12 -8.27
C LEU A 58 13.20 26.87 -8.68
N ASP A 59 13.68 27.80 -7.83
CA ASP A 59 14.90 28.56 -8.07
C ASP A 59 16.14 27.65 -8.24
N GLN A 60 16.24 26.60 -7.41
CA GLN A 60 17.30 25.62 -7.51
C GLN A 60 17.22 24.82 -8.82
N LEU A 61 16.03 24.40 -9.22
CA LEU A 61 15.82 23.68 -10.48
C LEU A 61 16.15 24.53 -11.69
N ILE A 62 15.70 25.78 -11.72
CA ILE A 62 16.03 26.73 -12.79
C ILE A 62 17.56 26.92 -12.87
N SER A 63 18.23 27.05 -11.72
CA SER A 63 19.68 27.21 -11.67
C SER A 63 20.43 25.96 -12.17
N PHE A 64 19.85 24.77 -12.00
CA PHE A 64 20.47 23.50 -12.38
C PHE A 64 20.14 23.05 -13.81
N CYS A 65 18.86 23.16 -14.21
CA CYS A 65 18.34 22.68 -15.49
C CYS A 65 18.33 23.77 -16.59
N GLY A 66 18.36 25.07 -16.21
CA GLY A 66 18.27 26.19 -17.14
C GLY A 66 16.82 26.48 -17.56
N GLU A 67 16.60 26.64 -18.87
CA GLU A 67 15.37 27.15 -19.47
C GLU A 67 14.21 26.11 -19.52
N SER A 68 14.52 24.82 -19.29
CA SER A 68 13.52 23.74 -19.34
C SER A 68 13.65 22.81 -18.15
N VAL A 69 12.57 22.59 -17.43
CA VAL A 69 12.49 21.71 -16.26
C VAL A 69 11.47 20.59 -16.49
N ALA A 70 11.95 19.35 -16.54
CA ALA A 70 11.13 18.17 -16.68
C ALA A 70 10.76 17.56 -15.32
N GLU A 71 9.72 16.73 -15.27
CA GLU A 71 9.35 15.98 -14.05
C GLU A 71 10.52 15.14 -13.51
N SER A 72 11.31 14.52 -14.40
CA SER A 72 12.46 13.69 -14.03
C SER A 72 13.52 14.44 -13.20
N ASP A 73 13.72 15.73 -13.49
CA ASP A 73 14.70 16.56 -12.79
C ASP A 73 14.26 16.82 -11.35
N VAL A 74 12.98 17.14 -11.18
CA VAL A 74 12.36 17.34 -9.86
C VAL A 74 12.41 16.05 -9.05
N LEU A 75 12.00 14.91 -9.64
CA LEU A 75 11.99 13.60 -8.99
C LEU A 75 13.39 13.15 -8.57
N SER A 76 14.40 13.47 -9.39
CA SER A 76 15.80 13.17 -9.10
C SER A 76 16.31 14.01 -7.93
N MET A 77 16.04 15.32 -7.95
CA MET A 77 16.49 16.26 -6.93
C MET A 77 15.94 15.95 -5.54
N PHE A 78 14.65 15.59 -5.46
CA PHE A 78 13.99 15.27 -4.19
C PHE A 78 14.05 13.80 -3.80
N GLY A 79 14.60 12.92 -4.64
CA GLY A 79 14.48 11.47 -4.42
C GLY A 79 13.02 10.98 -4.43
N LEU A 80 12.11 11.74 -5.05
CA LEU A 80 10.70 11.39 -5.14
C LEU A 80 10.48 10.21 -6.09
N THR A 81 9.43 9.46 -5.82
CA THR A 81 9.00 8.36 -6.68
C THR A 81 8.05 8.88 -7.76
N SER A 82 8.26 8.47 -9.02
CA SER A 82 7.33 8.83 -10.08
C SER A 82 5.97 8.15 -9.87
N ARG A 83 4.91 8.75 -10.44
CA ARG A 83 3.57 8.14 -10.40
C ARG A 83 3.54 6.75 -11.03
N ASP A 84 4.25 6.56 -12.12
CA ASP A 84 4.31 5.27 -12.82
C ASP A 84 4.99 4.20 -11.97
N GLN A 85 6.03 4.57 -11.21
CA GLN A 85 6.70 3.68 -10.27
C GLN A 85 5.78 3.26 -9.11
N ILE A 86 5.03 4.23 -8.54
CA ILE A 86 4.02 3.93 -7.51
C ILE A 86 2.92 3.03 -8.06
N LEU A 87 2.45 3.30 -9.28
CA LEU A 87 1.45 2.47 -9.96
C LEU A 87 1.98 1.05 -10.22
N SER A 88 3.23 0.90 -10.65
CA SER A 88 3.84 -0.41 -10.87
C SER A 88 3.90 -1.21 -9.57
N LEU A 89 4.41 -0.61 -8.50
CA LEU A 89 4.49 -1.24 -7.18
C LEU A 89 3.09 -1.57 -6.63
N SER A 90 2.13 -0.65 -6.73
CA SER A 90 0.77 -0.90 -6.27
C SER A 90 0.06 -2.00 -7.07
N ARG A 91 0.30 -2.12 -8.39
CA ARG A 91 -0.20 -3.24 -9.20
C ARG A 91 0.37 -4.58 -8.76
N ALA A 92 1.67 -4.65 -8.51
CA ALA A 92 2.31 -5.85 -8.00
C ALA A 92 1.74 -6.25 -6.63
N MET A 93 1.47 -5.28 -5.74
CA MET A 93 0.84 -5.53 -4.44
C MET A 93 -0.59 -6.04 -4.59
N VAL A 94 -1.40 -5.45 -5.46
CA VAL A 94 -2.78 -5.88 -5.73
C VAL A 94 -2.83 -7.27 -6.35
N ALA A 95 -1.90 -7.58 -7.25
CA ALA A 95 -1.74 -8.90 -7.85
C ALA A 95 -1.13 -9.93 -6.88
N GLN A 96 -0.64 -9.50 -5.71
CA GLN A 96 0.08 -10.33 -4.73
C GLN A 96 1.34 -11.00 -5.31
N ASP A 97 1.93 -10.38 -6.31
CA ASP A 97 3.14 -10.84 -6.97
C ASP A 97 4.37 -10.44 -6.16
N LYS A 98 4.76 -11.30 -5.21
CA LYS A 98 5.90 -11.07 -4.32
C LYS A 98 7.22 -10.83 -5.05
N PRO A 99 7.59 -11.61 -6.07
CA PRO A 99 8.79 -11.33 -6.87
C PRO A 99 8.79 -9.93 -7.47
N SER A 100 7.69 -9.51 -8.10
CA SER A 100 7.58 -8.19 -8.71
C SER A 100 7.59 -7.05 -7.68
N ILE A 101 7.02 -7.26 -6.48
CA ILE A 101 7.10 -6.29 -5.37
C ILE A 101 8.57 -6.07 -4.99
N LEU A 102 9.33 -7.15 -4.75
CA LEU A 102 10.73 -7.05 -4.34
C LEU A 102 11.61 -6.44 -5.44
N GLN A 103 11.42 -6.87 -6.69
CA GLN A 103 12.18 -6.34 -7.82
C GLN A 103 11.94 -4.83 -7.98
N THR A 104 10.68 -4.39 -8.00
CA THR A 104 10.34 -2.97 -8.13
C THR A 104 10.91 -2.16 -6.97
N LEU A 105 10.88 -2.70 -5.74
CA LEU A 105 11.47 -2.05 -4.58
C LEU A 105 12.99 -1.94 -4.69
N ASP A 106 13.68 -2.97 -5.18
CA ASP A 106 15.12 -2.97 -5.42
C ASP A 106 15.52 -1.91 -6.44
N ASP A 107 14.76 -1.81 -7.54
CA ASP A 107 14.99 -0.80 -8.59
C ASP A 107 14.82 0.62 -8.02
N LEU A 108 13.82 0.85 -7.17
CA LEU A 108 13.60 2.14 -6.51
C LEU A 108 14.73 2.50 -5.55
N ILE A 109 15.19 1.55 -4.74
CA ILE A 109 16.32 1.75 -3.82
C ILE A 109 17.61 2.01 -4.62
N GLY A 110 17.84 1.25 -5.70
CA GLY A 110 18.99 1.44 -6.59
C GLY A 110 19.03 2.83 -7.24
N GLN A 111 17.86 3.44 -7.46
CA GLN A 111 17.71 4.81 -7.96
C GLN A 111 17.82 5.87 -6.84
N GLY A 112 18.13 5.49 -5.61
CA GLY A 112 18.29 6.42 -4.48
C GLY A 112 16.99 6.96 -3.90
N LYS A 113 15.84 6.30 -4.13
CA LYS A 113 14.56 6.74 -3.57
C LYS A 113 14.50 6.53 -2.05
N GLU A 114 13.96 7.51 -1.34
CA GLU A 114 13.86 7.48 0.12
C GLU A 114 12.68 6.62 0.56
N LEU A 115 12.93 5.63 1.44
CA LEU A 115 11.92 4.64 1.84
C LEU A 115 10.74 5.23 2.62
N ASN A 116 10.98 6.24 3.48
CA ASN A 116 9.87 6.88 4.21
C ASN A 116 8.94 7.60 3.23
N ARG A 117 9.52 8.26 2.22
CA ARG A 117 8.74 8.97 1.20
C ARG A 117 7.99 8.00 0.31
N LEU A 118 8.62 6.90 -0.10
CA LEU A 118 7.97 5.83 -0.85
C LEU A 118 6.74 5.29 -0.11
N MET A 119 6.84 5.07 1.21
CA MET A 119 5.72 4.62 2.03
C MET A 119 4.58 5.64 2.07
N ALA A 120 4.91 6.93 2.23
CA ALA A 120 3.91 8.01 2.21
C ALA A 120 3.21 8.11 0.84
N ASP A 121 3.97 8.04 -0.26
CA ASP A 121 3.42 8.10 -1.62
C ASP A 121 2.50 6.90 -1.92
N LEU A 122 2.84 5.69 -1.42
CA LEU A 122 1.96 4.50 -1.51
C LEU A 122 0.67 4.66 -0.70
N GLN A 123 0.78 5.18 0.52
CA GLN A 123 -0.40 5.44 1.36
C GLN A 123 -1.34 6.45 0.71
N ASP A 124 -0.81 7.54 0.17
CA ASP A 124 -1.59 8.53 -0.56
C ASP A 124 -2.25 7.93 -1.80
N HIS A 125 -1.55 7.07 -2.54
CA HIS A 125 -2.13 6.37 -3.68
C HIS A 125 -3.34 5.52 -3.28
N PHE A 126 -3.21 4.64 -2.27
CA PHE A 126 -4.33 3.80 -1.81
C PHE A 126 -5.43 4.61 -1.13
N ARG A 127 -5.11 5.72 -0.46
CA ARG A 127 -6.10 6.67 0.05
C ARG A 127 -6.92 7.30 -1.08
N HIS A 128 -6.29 7.73 -2.18
CA HIS A 128 -7.01 8.24 -3.35
C HIS A 128 -7.91 7.17 -3.99
N LEU A 129 -7.47 5.90 -4.03
CA LEU A 129 -8.31 4.78 -4.47
C LEU A 129 -9.54 4.60 -3.57
N LEU A 130 -9.36 4.68 -2.26
CA LEU A 130 -10.45 4.60 -1.28
C LEU A 130 -11.46 5.74 -1.49
N LEU A 131 -10.97 6.98 -1.57
CA LEU A 131 -11.82 8.16 -1.79
C LEU A 131 -12.61 8.07 -3.08
N HIS A 132 -11.98 7.61 -4.17
CA HIS A 132 -12.66 7.40 -5.44
C HIS A 132 -13.77 6.34 -5.35
N LYS A 133 -13.57 5.32 -4.52
CA LYS A 133 -14.55 4.23 -4.35
C LYS A 133 -15.73 4.63 -3.47
N VAL A 134 -15.47 5.38 -2.39
CA VAL A 134 -16.50 5.80 -1.42
C VAL A 134 -17.28 7.00 -1.93
N SER A 135 -16.64 7.93 -2.65
CA SER A 135 -17.26 9.17 -3.13
C SER A 135 -16.84 9.46 -4.56
N SER A 136 -17.75 9.23 -5.50
CA SER A 136 -17.53 9.51 -6.93
C SER A 136 -17.36 11.02 -7.25
N SER A 137 -17.64 11.90 -6.29
CA SER A 137 -17.66 13.37 -6.45
C SER A 137 -16.80 14.10 -5.41
N SER A 138 -15.72 13.48 -4.89
CA SER A 138 -14.91 14.17 -3.89
C SER A 138 -14.06 15.26 -4.53
N THR A 139 -14.23 16.47 -4.03
CA THR A 139 -13.42 17.68 -4.32
C THR A 139 -11.90 17.41 -4.12
N GLN A 140 -11.56 16.39 -3.34
CA GLN A 140 -10.18 15.97 -3.07
C GLN A 140 -9.49 15.30 -4.27
N LEU A 141 -10.25 14.92 -5.30
CA LEU A 141 -9.71 14.38 -6.56
C LEU A 141 -9.55 15.46 -7.65
N GLU A 142 -9.97 16.70 -7.39
CA GLU A 142 -9.93 17.80 -8.37
C GLU A 142 -8.50 18.21 -8.77
N GLY A 143 -7.49 17.94 -7.92
CA GLY A 143 -6.08 18.20 -8.22
C GLY A 143 -5.37 17.13 -9.06
N LEU A 144 -6.05 16.01 -9.39
CA LEU A 144 -5.44 14.93 -10.18
C LEU A 144 -5.62 15.16 -11.67
N SER A 145 -4.58 14.83 -12.46
CA SER A 145 -4.68 14.81 -13.93
C SER A 145 -5.71 13.78 -14.38
N GLU A 146 -6.28 13.98 -15.59
CA GLU A 146 -7.29 13.06 -16.12
C GLU A 146 -6.72 11.65 -16.36
N SER A 147 -5.44 11.56 -16.72
CA SER A 147 -4.71 10.29 -16.83
C SER A 147 -4.64 9.57 -15.49
N ALA A 148 -4.31 10.28 -14.41
CA ALA A 148 -4.25 9.72 -13.06
C ALA A 148 -5.62 9.22 -12.59
N ARG A 149 -6.71 9.96 -12.89
CA ARG A 149 -8.08 9.52 -12.59
C ARG A 149 -8.47 8.23 -13.30
N LYS A 150 -8.17 8.13 -14.60
CA LYS A 150 -8.44 6.90 -15.39
C LYS A 150 -7.68 5.70 -14.84
N MET A 151 -6.42 5.89 -14.42
CA MET A 151 -5.61 4.85 -13.80
C MET A 151 -6.16 4.39 -12.45
N LEU A 152 -6.54 5.34 -11.58
CA LEU A 152 -7.20 5.04 -10.29
C LEU A 152 -8.51 4.29 -10.51
N GLN A 153 -9.32 4.67 -11.51
CA GLN A 153 -10.56 4.01 -11.83
C GLN A 153 -10.34 2.55 -12.28
N SER A 154 -9.35 2.31 -13.14
CA SER A 154 -9.03 0.95 -13.60
C SER A 154 -8.55 0.05 -12.46
N GLN A 155 -7.71 0.54 -11.57
CA GLN A 155 -7.19 -0.21 -10.43
C GLN A 155 -8.23 -0.35 -9.31
N GLY A 156 -9.02 0.70 -9.06
CA GLY A 156 -10.08 0.69 -8.04
C GLY A 156 -11.21 -0.29 -8.35
N SER A 157 -11.44 -0.62 -9.63
CA SER A 157 -12.47 -1.61 -10.02
C SER A 157 -12.14 -3.02 -9.53
N SER A 158 -10.88 -3.38 -9.37
CA SER A 158 -10.41 -4.70 -8.96
C SER A 158 -10.40 -4.94 -7.44
N LEU A 159 -10.50 -3.88 -6.63
CA LEU A 159 -10.41 -3.94 -5.18
C LEU A 159 -11.75 -3.60 -4.51
N THR A 160 -12.05 -4.26 -3.40
CA THR A 160 -13.14 -3.85 -2.49
C THR A 160 -12.65 -2.77 -1.53
N GLU A 161 -13.59 -2.00 -0.96
CA GLU A 161 -13.28 -1.00 0.07
C GLU A 161 -12.52 -1.64 1.26
N THR A 162 -13.00 -2.78 1.74
CA THR A 162 -12.37 -3.53 2.83
C THR A 162 -10.93 -3.94 2.50
N GLN A 163 -10.65 -4.31 1.26
CA GLN A 163 -9.30 -4.66 0.82
C GLN A 163 -8.37 -3.44 0.82
N ILE A 164 -8.87 -2.28 0.36
CA ILE A 164 -8.08 -1.03 0.38
C ILE A 164 -7.78 -0.61 1.82
N LEU A 165 -8.76 -0.71 2.73
CA LEU A 165 -8.56 -0.40 4.15
C LEU A 165 -7.50 -1.31 4.78
N ARG A 166 -7.50 -2.62 4.48
CA ARG A 166 -6.48 -3.55 4.97
C ARG A 166 -5.08 -3.21 4.45
N LEU A 167 -4.98 -2.83 3.16
CA LEU A 167 -3.70 -2.36 2.60
C LEU A 167 -3.19 -1.13 3.34
N LEU A 168 -4.04 -0.12 3.54
CA LEU A 168 -3.68 1.09 4.26
C LEU A 168 -3.24 0.79 5.70
N GLU A 169 -3.94 -0.10 6.39
CA GLU A 169 -3.56 -0.52 7.74
C GLU A 169 -2.19 -1.21 7.76
N GLY A 170 -1.93 -2.12 6.81
CA GLY A 170 -0.63 -2.78 6.67
C GLY A 170 0.50 -1.80 6.36
N LEU A 171 0.25 -0.80 5.50
CA LEU A 171 1.22 0.24 5.17
C LEU A 171 1.48 1.16 6.38
N ASN A 172 0.45 1.57 7.14
CA ASN A 172 0.59 2.35 8.36
C ASN A 172 1.43 1.62 9.42
N GLN A 173 1.20 0.32 9.60
CA GLN A 173 2.01 -0.51 10.51
C GLN A 173 3.46 -0.59 10.05
N THR A 174 3.69 -0.66 8.74
CA THR A 174 5.02 -0.69 8.16
C THR A 174 5.76 0.62 8.37
N GLU A 175 5.10 1.77 8.15
CA GLU A 175 5.66 3.10 8.40
C GLU A 175 6.05 3.28 9.87
N TYR A 176 5.19 2.84 10.80
CA TYR A 176 5.51 2.90 12.23
C TYR A 176 6.77 2.09 12.57
N ARG A 177 6.87 0.86 12.05
CA ARG A 177 8.04 0.01 12.24
C ARG A 177 9.30 0.58 11.59
N LEU A 178 9.16 1.27 10.46
CA LEU A 178 10.28 1.87 9.73
C LEU A 178 10.99 2.95 10.55
N LYS A 179 10.28 3.67 11.42
CA LYS A 179 10.85 4.71 12.30
C LYS A 179 11.81 4.12 13.34
N GLU A 180 11.55 2.88 13.78
CA GLU A 180 12.33 2.20 14.82
C GLU A 180 13.30 1.16 14.26
N ALA A 181 13.20 0.81 12.98
CA ALA A 181 13.98 -0.26 12.38
C ALA A 181 15.43 0.14 12.13
N SER A 182 16.37 -0.69 12.61
CA SER A 182 17.78 -0.58 12.24
C SER A 182 18.02 -0.95 10.78
N ALA A 183 17.28 -1.93 10.24
CA ALA A 183 17.33 -2.37 8.85
C ALA A 183 16.07 -1.92 8.10
N LYS A 184 16.03 -0.65 7.68
CA LYS A 184 14.88 -0.02 7.04
C LYS A 184 14.40 -0.78 5.79
N ARG A 185 15.33 -1.25 4.95
CA ARG A 185 15.02 -2.01 3.75
C ARG A 185 14.20 -3.27 4.08
N ILE A 186 14.67 -4.09 5.01
CA ILE A 186 13.99 -5.34 5.41
C ILE A 186 12.60 -5.04 5.98
N ALA A 187 12.48 -3.97 6.77
CA ALA A 187 11.19 -3.57 7.33
C ALA A 187 10.16 -3.25 6.25
N VAL A 188 10.57 -2.55 5.16
CA VAL A 188 9.70 -2.24 4.02
C VAL A 188 9.40 -3.48 3.21
N GLU A 189 10.40 -4.31 2.86
CA GLU A 189 10.20 -5.56 2.10
C GLU A 189 9.13 -6.46 2.76
N VAL A 190 9.34 -6.75 4.06
CA VAL A 190 8.40 -7.58 4.84
C VAL A 190 7.03 -6.90 4.99
N GLY A 191 7.02 -5.58 5.17
CA GLY A 191 5.80 -4.80 5.32
C GLY A 191 4.93 -4.82 4.06
N LEU A 192 5.52 -4.58 2.89
CA LEU A 192 4.81 -4.60 1.60
C LEU A 192 4.24 -5.99 1.28
N ILE A 193 5.04 -7.05 1.51
CA ILE A 193 4.57 -8.43 1.31
C ILE A 193 3.38 -8.73 2.23
N ARG A 194 3.45 -8.39 3.52
CA ARG A 194 2.35 -8.60 4.46
C ARG A 194 1.11 -7.80 4.10
N ALA A 195 1.27 -6.55 3.69
CA ALA A 195 0.16 -5.73 3.23
C ALA A 195 -0.51 -6.35 2.00
N ALA A 196 0.25 -6.85 1.02
CA ALA A 196 -0.28 -7.55 -0.15
C ALA A 196 -0.97 -8.87 0.23
N GLU A 197 -0.40 -9.67 1.14
CA GLU A 197 -1.01 -10.93 1.63
C GLU A 197 -2.33 -10.69 2.35
N SER A 198 -2.50 -9.54 3.01
CA SER A 198 -3.74 -9.20 3.72
C SER A 198 -4.98 -9.18 2.81
N LEU A 199 -4.77 -9.01 1.49
CA LEU A 199 -5.85 -9.07 0.49
C LEU A 199 -6.48 -10.47 0.35
N SER A 200 -5.69 -11.53 0.60
CA SER A 200 -6.18 -12.92 0.55
C SER A 200 -6.93 -13.36 1.80
N HIS A 201 -6.78 -12.62 2.90
CA HIS A 201 -7.46 -12.99 4.14
C HIS A 201 -8.95 -12.73 4.01
N ARG A 202 -9.73 -13.79 3.93
CA ARG A 202 -11.19 -13.71 4.07
C ARG A 202 -11.51 -13.27 5.49
N GLY A 203 -12.35 -12.25 5.63
CA GLY A 203 -12.84 -11.87 6.94
C GLY A 203 -13.57 -13.05 7.61
N LEU A 204 -13.60 -13.08 8.94
CA LEU A 204 -14.36 -14.09 9.69
C LEU A 204 -15.83 -14.14 9.21
N ASP A 205 -16.37 -12.97 8.86
CA ASP A 205 -17.74 -12.83 8.35
C ASP A 205 -17.90 -13.48 6.96
N ASP A 206 -16.90 -13.39 6.08
CA ASP A 206 -16.90 -14.03 4.76
C ASP A 206 -16.87 -15.57 4.92
N ILE A 207 -16.08 -16.06 5.87
CA ILE A 207 -16.00 -17.49 6.20
C ILE A 207 -17.32 -17.96 6.80
N LEU A 208 -17.91 -17.19 7.72
CA LEU A 208 -19.21 -17.49 8.31
C LEU A 208 -20.33 -17.49 7.28
N GLN A 209 -20.33 -16.56 6.32
CA GLN A 209 -21.28 -16.55 5.22
C GLN A 209 -21.08 -17.75 4.28
N ALA A 210 -19.84 -18.10 3.96
CA ALA A 210 -19.54 -19.29 3.16
C ALA A 210 -19.99 -20.57 3.85
N LEU A 211 -19.76 -20.71 5.15
CA LEU A 211 -20.25 -21.82 5.96
C LEU A 211 -21.78 -21.87 6.05
N LYS A 212 -22.44 -20.72 6.18
CA LYS A 212 -23.91 -20.65 6.15
C LYS A 212 -24.46 -21.07 4.79
N LYS A 213 -23.83 -20.69 3.68
CA LYS A 213 -24.23 -21.12 2.33
C LYS A 213 -24.05 -22.63 2.14
N LEU A 214 -22.95 -23.20 2.60
CA LEU A 214 -22.71 -24.66 2.56
C LEU A 214 -23.70 -25.43 3.43
N LYS A 215 -24.15 -24.86 4.53
CA LYS A 215 -25.15 -25.47 5.42
C LYS A 215 -26.57 -25.41 4.88
N HIS A 216 -26.83 -24.50 3.91
CA HIS A 216 -28.15 -24.31 3.27
C HIS A 216 -28.25 -24.98 1.90
N ASP A 217 -27.23 -25.70 1.44
CA ASP A 217 -27.26 -26.45 0.17
C ASP A 217 -27.83 -27.85 0.45
N PRO A 218 -29.10 -28.12 0.11
CA PRO A 218 -29.74 -29.40 0.44
C PRO A 218 -29.26 -30.56 -0.41
N SER A 219 -28.28 -30.35 -1.30
CA SER A 219 -27.79 -31.38 -2.25
C SER A 219 -26.65 -32.25 -1.71
N SER A 220 -26.21 -32.08 -0.46
CA SER A 220 -25.13 -32.91 0.13
C SER A 220 -25.57 -33.97 1.11
N THR A 221 -26.88 -34.27 1.22
CA THR A 221 -27.45 -35.28 2.15
C THR A 221 -27.92 -36.53 1.41
N ASP A 222 -27.21 -36.98 0.38
CA ASP A 222 -27.46 -38.31 -0.20
C ASP A 222 -26.17 -39.09 -0.36
N ARG A 223 -25.59 -39.47 0.78
CA ARG A 223 -24.69 -40.63 0.85
C ARG A 223 -25.38 -41.68 1.73
N PRO A 224 -25.73 -42.85 1.14
CA PRO A 224 -26.27 -43.94 1.95
C PRO A 224 -25.26 -44.34 3.03
N PRO A 225 -25.74 -44.76 4.20
CA PRO A 225 -24.85 -45.21 5.27
C PRO A 225 -24.02 -46.36 4.78
N LYS A 226 -22.72 -46.24 4.88
CA LYS A 226 -21.79 -47.35 4.68
C LYS A 226 -22.13 -48.43 5.69
N ASP A 227 -22.32 -49.66 5.20
CA ASP A 227 -22.49 -50.86 5.98
C ASP A 227 -21.53 -50.90 7.17
N PRO A 228 -21.99 -51.39 8.34
CA PRO A 228 -21.15 -51.55 9.52
C PRO A 228 -20.06 -52.58 9.19
N LEU A 229 -18.83 -52.21 9.46
CA LEU A 229 -17.67 -53.11 9.40
C LEU A 229 -17.93 -54.33 10.28
N PRO A 230 -17.58 -55.56 9.83
CA PRO A 230 -17.77 -56.78 10.64
C PRO A 230 -16.98 -56.67 11.95
N VAL A 231 -17.69 -56.87 13.03
CA VAL A 231 -17.14 -56.94 14.38
C VAL A 231 -16.27 -58.18 14.46
N ALA A 232 -14.98 -57.98 14.70
CA ALA A 232 -14.06 -59.09 14.97
C ALA A 232 -14.43 -59.74 16.31
N GLU A 233 -14.73 -61.03 16.29
CA GLU A 233 -14.96 -61.83 17.49
C GLU A 233 -13.69 -61.85 18.39
N PRO A 234 -13.85 -61.80 19.71
CA PRO A 234 -12.72 -61.89 20.64
C PRO A 234 -12.13 -63.34 20.64
N PRO A 235 -10.80 -63.50 20.76
CA PRO A 235 -10.15 -64.78 20.76
C PRO A 235 -10.55 -65.60 21.96
N GLN A 236 -11.01 -66.86 21.71
CA GLN A 236 -11.30 -67.86 22.71
C GLN A 236 -10.06 -68.23 23.52
N LYS A 237 -10.23 -68.26 24.85
CA LYS A 237 -9.23 -68.75 25.81
C LYS A 237 -9.00 -70.26 25.58
N GLY A 238 -7.82 -70.58 25.04
CA GLY A 238 -7.31 -71.96 25.08
C GLY A 238 -6.68 -72.26 26.44
N SER A 239 -7.08 -73.39 26.97
CA SER A 239 -6.60 -73.95 28.25
C SER A 239 -5.12 -74.36 28.20
N PRO A 240 -4.51 -74.49 29.37
CA PRO A 240 -3.06 -74.64 29.51
C PRO A 240 -2.59 -76.07 29.24
N GLU A 241 -1.65 -76.24 28.44
CA GLU A 241 -0.95 -77.54 28.27
C GLU A 241 0.47 -77.50 28.82
N ALA A 242 0.77 -78.60 29.44
CA ALA A 242 1.83 -78.84 30.40
C ALA A 242 3.26 -78.70 29.89
N LEU A 243 4.15 -78.27 30.76
CA LEU A 243 5.62 -78.38 30.67
C LEU A 243 6.06 -79.84 30.67
N PRO A 244 7.13 -80.17 29.94
CA PRO A 244 8.04 -81.23 30.41
C PRO A 244 9.39 -80.63 30.84
N SER A 245 9.74 -81.04 32.06
CA SER A 245 11.02 -81.01 32.66
C SER A 245 12.04 -81.85 31.91
N SER A 246 13.29 -81.37 31.76
CA SER A 246 14.49 -82.17 31.98
C SER A 246 15.74 -81.32 31.93
N THR A 247 16.42 -81.37 33.02
CA THR A 247 17.87 -81.28 33.23
C THR A 247 18.54 -82.58 32.71
N PRO A 248 19.86 -82.64 32.51
CA PRO A 248 20.92 -82.09 33.38
C PRO A 248 21.84 -81.08 32.72
#